data_d1569869d8665cb7da4b631b82c8703d
#
_entry.id   d1569869d8665cb7da4b631b82c8703d
#
_cell.length_a   1.000
_cell.length_b   1.000
_cell.length_c   1.000
_cell.angle_alpha   90.00
_cell.angle_beta   90.00
_cell.angle_gamma   90.00
#
_symmetry.space_group_name_H-M   'P 1'
#
loop_
_entity.id
_entity.type
_entity.pdbx_description
1 polymer ?
#
loop_
_entity_poly.entity_id
_entity_poly.type
_entity_poly.pdbx_seq_one_letter_code
_entity_poly.pdbx_strand_id
1 'polypeptide(L)'
;MFRYEEYLHSKAAPTQDSSQPQISQFVTSSKQQYTSSHPQQNAITRSVLSDLVIDCNLPLSIIEHPSFRRFLSVVDTRYSPVSRRTLTSKLDGEVLEKQTKLKNSLANVEDISVTVDIWSDRKMRGFLGITAHWLDDGEGGIVLKSALLACNRFSGSHTGERICEEFKQICEEYQIKRKLLHIICDNAANMRKAFSTCFPQHGGEEDEEEEGVEGDDMWTDLPVEDQERVDLFLQTKAQTRQQCFAHTLQLVVGDGLKDTKIANAALAKACKLSSLLHSSTSFKDIFEREFGQSGIPSSVVTRWNSTLRQLKAVLKCDAMKLTAILQESGHKETAFTSREWSQFQELVRVLEPFAEATDLTQGEKMVTISAVAPCVLSLNHHLENLKGTLCYLGGFIKTLQTSLQRRFKGIFVNVKMAENSSSDSQPLPFSDPLYLKAAMLDPSFGSMWVTHDVLFDDNTKEEVSKMIKDFILKDAVKVGPTTPRVEEEEEVQETEPQSSLFASYHSKRQKKDSASTPHMQLTHFLEICSGQDC
;
A
#
# COMPACT_ATOMS: atom_id res chain seq x y z
N MET A 1 -11.59 32.47 25.86
CA MET A 1 -11.63 32.28 27.31
C MET A 1 -12.70 33.14 27.98
N PHE A 2 -12.94 34.40 27.61
CA PHE A 2 -13.92 35.29 28.25
C PHE A 2 -15.42 34.90 28.12
N ARG A 3 -15.86 34.22 27.09
CA ARG A 3 -17.28 33.79 26.92
C ARG A 3 -17.74 32.62 27.78
N TYR A 4 -16.84 31.85 28.33
CA TYR A 4 -17.16 30.66 29.14
C TYR A 4 -17.44 31.02 30.60
N GLU A 5 -16.81 32.07 31.12
CA GLU A 5 -17.06 32.55 32.49
C GLU A 5 -18.40 33.31 32.59
N GLU A 6 -18.80 34.06 31.55
CA GLU A 6 -20.14 34.70 31.53
C GLU A 6 -21.28 33.66 31.49
N TYR A 7 -21.08 32.52 30.87
CA TYR A 7 -22.09 31.44 30.84
C TYR A 7 -22.23 30.78 32.24
N LEU A 8 -21.18 30.74 33.03
CA LEU A 8 -21.22 30.18 34.40
C LEU A 8 -21.88 31.12 35.39
N HIS A 9 -21.82 32.45 35.21
CA HIS A 9 -22.46 33.43 36.06
C HIS A 9 -23.95 33.65 35.76
N SER A 10 -24.45 33.24 34.63
CA SER A 10 -25.90 33.41 34.28
C SER A 10 -26.82 32.36 34.89
N LYS A 11 -26.33 31.38 35.65
CA LYS A 11 -27.09 30.40 36.44
C LYS A 11 -27.11 30.72 37.92
N ALA A 12 -27.53 31.92 38.29
CA ALA A 12 -27.90 32.20 39.68
C ALA A 12 -29.30 31.63 39.97
N ALA A 13 -29.43 30.98 41.10
CA ALA A 13 -30.53 30.16 41.54
C ALA A 13 -31.89 30.92 41.65
N PRO A 14 -33.02 30.26 41.39
CA PRO A 14 -34.33 30.80 41.76
C PRO A 14 -34.59 30.59 43.26
N THR A 15 -35.18 31.60 43.84
CA THR A 15 -35.65 31.69 45.23
C THR A 15 -36.63 30.58 45.59
N GLN A 16 -36.45 30.01 46.76
CA GLN A 16 -37.33 29.02 47.41
C GLN A 16 -38.72 29.59 47.67
N ASP A 17 -39.75 28.87 47.22
CA ASP A 17 -41.09 28.98 47.77
C ASP A 17 -41.48 27.63 48.43
N SER A 18 -41.87 27.72 49.70
CA SER A 18 -42.01 26.62 50.62
C SER A 18 -43.46 26.17 50.66
N SER A 19 -43.77 24.98 50.14
CA SER A 19 -44.85 24.12 50.67
C SER A 19 -45.23 22.90 49.81
N GLN A 20 -44.23 22.16 49.29
CA GLN A 20 -44.48 20.78 48.86
C GLN A 20 -43.35 19.87 49.34
N PRO A 21 -43.64 18.67 49.91
CA PRO A 21 -42.58 17.75 50.24
C PRO A 21 -41.85 17.33 48.96
N GLN A 22 -40.59 17.72 48.87
CA GLN A 22 -39.76 17.41 47.71
C GLN A 22 -39.61 15.88 47.59
N ILE A 23 -39.98 15.37 46.44
CA ILE A 23 -39.69 14.00 45.98
C ILE A 23 -38.18 13.68 46.02
N SER A 24 -37.36 14.67 46.20
CA SER A 24 -35.89 14.55 46.37
C SER A 24 -35.46 13.80 47.63
N GLN A 25 -36.32 13.55 48.66
CA GLN A 25 -35.98 12.74 49.80
C GLN A 25 -36.10 11.22 49.55
N PHE A 26 -36.66 10.79 48.42
CA PHE A 26 -36.80 9.38 48.07
C PHE A 26 -35.83 8.92 46.99
N VAL A 27 -34.95 9.77 46.45
CA VAL A 27 -34.03 9.42 45.36
C VAL A 27 -32.57 9.68 45.77
N THR A 28 -32.22 9.34 46.99
CA THR A 28 -30.81 9.08 47.37
C THR A 28 -30.60 7.60 47.62
N SER A 29 -31.06 6.74 46.71
CA SER A 29 -30.33 5.50 46.51
C SER A 29 -29.09 5.89 45.76
N SER A 30 -27.96 6.01 46.45
CA SER A 30 -26.63 6.05 45.83
C SER A 30 -26.60 4.90 44.84
N LYS A 31 -26.71 5.19 43.53
CA LYS A 31 -26.65 4.14 42.52
C LYS A 31 -25.30 3.44 42.72
N GLN A 32 -25.36 2.25 43.31
CA GLN A 32 -24.16 1.47 43.65
C GLN A 32 -23.31 1.31 42.41
N GLN A 33 -22.04 1.71 42.45
CA GLN A 33 -21.13 1.54 41.35
C GLN A 33 -21.01 0.09 40.93
N TYR A 34 -20.79 -0.14 39.66
CA TYR A 34 -20.55 -1.49 39.15
C TYR A 34 -19.32 -2.10 39.82
N THR A 35 -19.40 -3.35 40.19
CA THR A 35 -18.24 -4.15 40.60
C THR A 35 -17.31 -4.33 39.38
N SER A 36 -16.03 -4.59 39.62
CA SER A 36 -15.03 -4.81 38.56
C SER A 36 -15.38 -5.98 37.62
N SER A 37 -16.14 -6.93 38.08
CA SER A 37 -16.61 -8.11 37.33
C SER A 37 -17.98 -7.90 36.66
N HIS A 38 -18.65 -6.77 36.90
CA HIS A 38 -19.98 -6.53 36.35
C HIS A 38 -19.94 -6.45 34.80
N PRO A 39 -20.83 -7.12 34.06
CA PRO A 39 -20.83 -7.14 32.61
C PRO A 39 -20.82 -5.74 31.99
N GLN A 40 -21.62 -4.80 32.50
CA GLN A 40 -21.69 -3.43 31.99
C GLN A 40 -20.38 -2.65 32.25
N GLN A 41 -19.72 -2.85 33.39
CA GLN A 41 -18.40 -2.29 33.69
C GLN A 41 -17.38 -2.71 32.64
N ASN A 42 -17.37 -4.01 32.31
CA ASN A 42 -16.46 -4.56 31.32
C ASN A 42 -16.83 -4.12 29.90
N ALA A 43 -18.12 -4.07 29.55
CA ALA A 43 -18.58 -3.62 28.23
C ALA A 43 -18.15 -2.16 27.94
N ILE A 44 -18.40 -1.24 28.89
CA ILE A 44 -17.98 0.17 28.73
C ILE A 44 -16.46 0.29 28.66
N THR A 45 -15.73 -0.43 29.55
CA THR A 45 -14.26 -0.39 29.52
C THR A 45 -13.70 -0.93 28.20
N ARG A 46 -14.32 -1.98 27.64
CA ARG A 46 -13.93 -2.53 26.34
C ARG A 46 -14.22 -1.56 25.20
N SER A 47 -15.40 -0.92 25.20
CA SER A 47 -15.73 0.11 24.20
C SER A 47 -14.77 1.32 24.29
N VAL A 48 -14.42 1.76 25.49
CA VAL A 48 -13.39 2.81 25.65
C VAL A 48 -12.05 2.37 25.09
N LEU A 49 -11.66 1.11 25.25
CA LEU A 49 -10.40 0.60 24.70
C LEU A 49 -10.46 0.43 23.18
N SER A 50 -11.46 -0.29 22.67
CA SER A 50 -11.55 -0.66 21.24
C SER A 50 -12.02 0.51 20.39
N ASP A 51 -13.20 1.06 20.68
CA ASP A 51 -13.85 2.01 19.79
C ASP A 51 -13.24 3.42 19.93
N LEU A 52 -12.79 3.80 21.14
CA LEU A 52 -12.31 5.13 21.38
C LEU A 52 -10.77 5.22 21.31
N VAL A 53 -10.04 4.35 22.05
CA VAL A 53 -8.57 4.41 22.07
C VAL A 53 -7.97 3.84 20.78
N ILE A 54 -8.39 2.65 20.36
CA ILE A 54 -7.83 1.99 19.17
C ILE A 54 -8.37 2.62 17.89
N ASP A 55 -9.67 2.59 17.67
CA ASP A 55 -10.26 3.00 16.39
C ASP A 55 -10.17 4.51 16.15
N CYS A 56 -10.35 5.34 17.19
CA CYS A 56 -10.17 6.79 17.10
C CYS A 56 -8.72 7.25 17.31
N ASN A 57 -7.78 6.32 17.52
CA ASN A 57 -6.36 6.59 17.74
C ASN A 57 -6.09 7.62 18.87
N LEU A 58 -6.82 7.50 19.99
CA LEU A 58 -6.65 8.37 21.12
C LEU A 58 -5.59 7.82 22.11
N PRO A 59 -4.87 8.69 22.83
CA PRO A 59 -3.88 8.24 23.79
C PRO A 59 -4.55 7.54 24.99
N LEU A 60 -3.96 6.46 25.50
CA LEU A 60 -4.43 5.74 26.70
C LEU A 60 -4.65 6.64 27.91
N SER A 61 -3.96 7.78 27.98
CA SER A 61 -4.12 8.78 29.05
C SER A 61 -5.49 9.47 29.05
N ILE A 62 -6.28 9.36 27.99
CA ILE A 62 -7.64 9.93 27.90
C ILE A 62 -8.53 9.45 29.06
N ILE A 63 -8.37 8.18 29.51
CA ILE A 63 -9.17 7.59 30.58
C ILE A 63 -8.96 8.32 31.93
N GLU A 64 -7.83 9.00 32.12
CA GLU A 64 -7.50 9.76 33.31
C GLU A 64 -7.84 11.24 33.19
N HIS A 65 -8.19 11.72 31.97
CA HIS A 65 -8.50 13.13 31.74
C HIS A 65 -9.76 13.56 32.49
N PRO A 66 -9.72 14.63 33.30
CA PRO A 66 -10.85 15.03 34.16
C PRO A 66 -12.16 15.26 33.39
N SER A 67 -12.10 15.88 32.22
CA SER A 67 -13.29 16.13 31.39
C SER A 67 -13.88 14.84 30.83
N PHE A 68 -13.05 13.87 30.45
CA PHE A 68 -13.52 12.58 29.98
C PHE A 68 -14.19 11.77 31.11
N ARG A 69 -13.62 11.81 32.32
CA ARG A 69 -14.23 11.21 33.50
C ARG A 69 -15.58 11.83 33.85
N ARG A 70 -15.69 13.19 33.75
CA ARG A 70 -16.99 13.87 33.92
C ARG A 70 -17.99 13.45 32.87
N PHE A 71 -17.58 13.37 31.60
CA PHE A 71 -18.43 12.86 30.52
C PHE A 71 -18.93 11.46 30.83
N LEU A 72 -18.06 10.52 31.16
CA LEU A 72 -18.47 9.16 31.52
C LEU A 72 -19.42 9.11 32.72
N SER A 73 -19.24 9.96 33.74
CA SER A 73 -20.13 10.05 34.90
C SER A 73 -21.54 10.57 34.55
N VAL A 74 -21.68 11.30 33.44
CA VAL A 74 -22.99 11.73 32.94
C VAL A 74 -23.65 10.62 32.11
N VAL A 75 -22.85 9.90 31.29
CA VAL A 75 -23.34 8.81 30.44
C VAL A 75 -23.83 7.62 31.29
N ASP A 76 -23.01 7.18 32.24
CA ASP A 76 -23.40 6.17 33.22
C ASP A 76 -22.79 6.47 34.60
N THR A 77 -23.64 6.90 35.53
CA THR A 77 -23.24 7.25 36.91
C THR A 77 -22.72 6.07 37.71
N ARG A 78 -22.96 4.83 37.29
CA ARG A 78 -22.53 3.60 37.98
C ARG A 78 -21.18 3.09 37.44
N TYR A 79 -20.76 3.56 36.27
CA TYR A 79 -19.47 3.18 35.70
C TYR A 79 -18.31 3.85 36.46
N SER A 80 -17.31 3.05 36.85
CA SER A 80 -16.08 3.53 37.47
C SER A 80 -14.93 3.43 36.45
N PRO A 81 -14.41 4.57 35.93
CA PRO A 81 -13.32 4.55 34.97
C PRO A 81 -12.07 3.88 35.53
N VAL A 82 -11.55 2.89 34.85
CA VAL A 82 -10.33 2.17 35.22
C VAL A 82 -9.10 3.08 35.15
N SER A 83 -8.00 2.67 35.79
CA SER A 83 -6.73 3.39 35.64
C SER A 83 -6.11 3.14 34.26
N ARG A 84 -5.24 4.05 33.81
CA ARG A 84 -4.43 3.87 32.60
C ARG A 84 -3.66 2.55 32.62
N ARG A 85 -3.07 2.19 33.77
CA ARG A 85 -2.35 0.91 33.94
C ARG A 85 -3.26 -0.29 33.68
N THR A 86 -4.48 -0.27 34.21
CA THR A 86 -5.47 -1.33 33.96
C THR A 86 -5.88 -1.39 32.49
N LEU A 87 -6.05 -0.21 31.86
CA LEU A 87 -6.38 -0.16 30.43
C LEU A 87 -5.24 -0.69 29.55
N THR A 88 -3.97 -0.36 29.89
CA THR A 88 -2.78 -0.92 29.23
C THR A 88 -2.74 -2.45 29.35
N SER A 89 -2.94 -2.99 30.57
CA SER A 89 -2.95 -4.46 30.77
C SER A 89 -4.07 -5.16 29.99
N LYS A 90 -5.23 -4.50 29.82
CA LYS A 90 -6.30 -5.04 28.98
C LYS A 90 -5.93 -5.01 27.49
N LEU A 91 -5.26 -3.94 27.04
CA LEU A 91 -4.72 -3.85 25.69
C LEU A 91 -3.73 -4.98 25.40
N ASP A 92 -2.78 -5.22 26.32
CA ASP A 92 -1.80 -6.30 26.20
C ASP A 92 -2.49 -7.68 26.10
N GLY A 93 -3.57 -7.88 26.87
CA GLY A 93 -4.38 -9.09 26.79
C GLY A 93 -5.10 -9.26 25.45
N GLU A 94 -5.70 -8.19 24.91
CA GLU A 94 -6.35 -8.21 23.58
C GLU A 94 -5.33 -8.47 22.47
N VAL A 95 -4.13 -7.88 22.56
CA VAL A 95 -3.04 -8.12 21.60
C VAL A 95 -2.65 -9.59 21.60
N LEU A 96 -2.42 -10.20 22.78
CA LEU A 96 -2.05 -11.61 22.90
C LEU A 96 -3.14 -12.54 22.34
N GLU A 97 -4.42 -12.24 22.61
CA GLU A 97 -5.53 -13.01 22.07
C GLU A 97 -5.57 -12.93 20.52
N LYS A 98 -5.43 -11.74 19.95
CA LYS A 98 -5.41 -11.53 18.50
C LYS A 98 -4.19 -12.20 17.85
N GLN A 99 -3.01 -12.12 18.48
CA GLN A 99 -1.81 -12.82 17.99
C GLN A 99 -2.01 -14.34 18.00
N THR A 100 -2.62 -14.89 19.04
CA THR A 100 -2.91 -16.32 19.12
C THR A 100 -3.87 -16.75 18.02
N LYS A 101 -4.95 -15.99 17.79
CA LYS A 101 -5.89 -16.25 16.68
C LYS A 101 -5.18 -16.19 15.33
N LEU A 102 -4.32 -15.20 15.12
CA LEU A 102 -3.55 -15.07 13.88
C LEU A 102 -2.60 -16.26 13.68
N LYS A 103 -1.86 -16.68 14.71
CA LYS A 103 -0.99 -17.86 14.63
C LYS A 103 -1.78 -19.12 14.24
N ASN A 104 -2.97 -19.32 14.82
CA ASN A 104 -3.84 -20.44 14.48
C ASN A 104 -4.35 -20.36 13.04
N SER A 105 -4.72 -19.17 12.56
CA SER A 105 -5.11 -18.98 11.15
C SER A 105 -3.97 -19.30 10.20
N LEU A 106 -2.75 -18.78 10.48
CA LEU A 106 -1.58 -19.02 9.66
C LEU A 106 -1.09 -20.47 9.69
N ALA A 107 -1.42 -21.24 10.75
CA ALA A 107 -1.04 -22.66 10.86
C ALA A 107 -1.64 -23.50 9.72
N ASN A 108 -2.84 -23.17 9.25
CA ASN A 108 -3.58 -23.90 8.21
C ASN A 108 -3.29 -23.39 6.79
N VAL A 109 -2.50 -22.32 6.63
CA VAL A 109 -2.14 -21.76 5.33
C VAL A 109 -0.88 -22.46 4.81
N GLU A 110 -0.86 -22.81 3.53
CA GLU A 110 0.31 -23.43 2.88
C GLU A 110 1.31 -22.39 2.41
N ASP A 111 0.83 -21.35 1.70
CA ASP A 111 1.65 -20.33 1.06
C ASP A 111 1.36 -18.94 1.63
N ILE A 112 2.41 -18.25 2.03
CA ILE A 112 2.36 -16.90 2.61
C ILE A 112 3.37 -16.01 1.86
N SER A 113 2.92 -14.85 1.42
CA SER A 113 3.81 -13.78 0.98
C SER A 113 3.90 -12.71 2.05
N VAL A 114 5.05 -12.05 2.19
CA VAL A 114 5.23 -10.97 3.16
C VAL A 114 5.74 -9.71 2.51
N THR A 115 5.27 -8.57 3.01
CA THR A 115 5.86 -7.26 2.72
C THR A 115 6.69 -6.82 3.91
N VAL A 116 7.87 -6.28 3.66
CA VAL A 116 8.80 -5.80 4.69
C VAL A 116 9.18 -4.36 4.37
N ASP A 117 9.00 -3.47 5.33
CA ASP A 117 9.27 -2.05 5.20
C ASP A 117 10.05 -1.53 6.42
N ILE A 118 11.01 -0.63 6.20
CA ILE A 118 11.76 0.05 7.24
C ILE A 118 11.63 1.54 7.03
N TRP A 119 11.18 2.24 8.06
CA TRP A 119 11.01 3.69 8.00
C TRP A 119 11.42 4.37 9.30
N SER A 120 11.68 5.67 9.22
CA SER A 120 11.91 6.51 10.38
C SER A 120 10.76 7.49 10.58
N ASP A 121 10.37 7.72 11.83
CA ASP A 121 9.40 8.76 12.16
C ASP A 121 10.06 10.16 12.18
N ARG A 122 9.24 11.21 12.41
CA ARG A 122 9.74 12.60 12.50
C ARG A 122 10.76 12.84 13.62
N LYS A 123 10.90 11.92 14.55
CA LYS A 123 11.88 11.97 15.66
C LYS A 123 13.10 11.08 15.35
N MET A 124 13.29 10.68 14.10
CA MET A 124 14.39 9.81 13.65
C MET A 124 14.42 8.46 14.40
N ARG A 125 13.24 7.93 14.76
CA ARG A 125 13.13 6.61 15.33
C ARG A 125 12.81 5.61 14.22
N GLY A 126 13.66 4.60 14.05
CA GLY A 126 13.47 3.53 13.08
C GLY A 126 12.40 2.53 13.51
N PHE A 127 11.69 2.00 12.54
CA PHE A 127 10.68 0.96 12.69
C PHE A 127 10.84 -0.09 11.59
N LEU A 128 10.62 -1.35 11.94
CA LEU A 128 10.51 -2.48 11.02
C LEU A 128 9.06 -2.95 11.03
N GLY A 129 8.41 -2.89 9.87
CA GLY A 129 7.06 -3.41 9.62
C GLY A 129 7.08 -4.68 8.80
N ILE A 130 6.35 -5.72 9.21
CA ILE A 130 6.17 -6.95 8.45
C ILE A 130 4.69 -7.27 8.39
N THR A 131 4.16 -7.37 7.16
CA THR A 131 2.77 -7.76 6.91
C THR A 131 2.74 -9.06 6.13
N ALA A 132 1.96 -10.04 6.61
CA ALA A 132 1.69 -11.28 5.89
C ALA A 132 0.46 -11.14 5.01
N HIS A 133 0.50 -11.81 3.85
CA HIS A 133 -0.60 -11.89 2.89
C HIS A 133 -0.79 -13.36 2.50
N TRP A 134 -2.04 -13.84 2.50
CA TRP A 134 -2.38 -15.22 2.13
C TRP A 134 -3.77 -15.28 1.53
N LEU A 135 -4.05 -16.37 0.84
CA LEU A 135 -5.39 -16.68 0.35
C LEU A 135 -6.09 -17.58 1.36
N ASP A 136 -7.35 -17.29 1.63
CA ASP A 136 -8.19 -18.02 2.56
C ASP A 136 -9.47 -18.50 1.85
N ASP A 137 -9.75 -19.80 1.94
CA ASP A 137 -10.98 -20.40 1.39
C ASP A 137 -12.14 -20.13 2.33
N GLY A 138 -12.91 -19.08 2.05
CA GLY A 138 -14.13 -18.74 2.80
C GLY A 138 -15.39 -19.34 2.16
N GLU A 139 -16.53 -19.29 2.88
CA GLU A 139 -17.84 -19.74 2.37
C GLU A 139 -18.29 -19.05 1.06
N GLY A 140 -17.69 -17.92 0.70
CA GLY A 140 -17.95 -17.14 -0.53
C GLY A 140 -16.87 -17.25 -1.60
N GLY A 141 -15.88 -18.15 -1.47
CA GLY A 141 -14.75 -18.31 -2.38
C GLY A 141 -13.41 -17.85 -1.80
N ILE A 142 -12.39 -17.80 -2.63
CA ILE A 142 -11.03 -17.44 -2.24
C ILE A 142 -10.94 -15.94 -1.95
N VAL A 143 -10.49 -15.57 -0.75
CA VAL A 143 -10.35 -14.18 -0.31
C VAL A 143 -8.90 -13.90 0.07
N LEU A 144 -8.36 -12.77 -0.39
CA LEU A 144 -7.06 -12.27 0.06
C LEU A 144 -7.19 -11.76 1.51
N LYS A 145 -6.40 -12.33 2.40
CA LYS A 145 -6.22 -11.91 3.78
C LYS A 145 -4.88 -11.23 3.96
N SER A 146 -4.83 -10.23 4.83
CA SER A 146 -3.59 -9.60 5.26
C SER A 146 -3.60 -9.36 6.76
N ALA A 147 -2.43 -9.44 7.40
CA ALA A 147 -2.26 -9.12 8.81
C ALA A 147 -0.87 -8.60 9.10
N LEU A 148 -0.80 -7.58 9.97
CA LEU A 148 0.46 -7.09 10.50
C LEU A 148 1.02 -8.12 11.48
N LEU A 149 2.20 -8.67 11.17
CA LEU A 149 2.93 -9.58 12.06
C LEU A 149 3.73 -8.81 13.10
N ALA A 150 4.38 -7.73 12.68
CA ALA A 150 5.21 -6.90 13.55
C ALA A 150 5.27 -5.46 13.06
N CYS A 151 5.34 -4.53 14.04
CA CYS A 151 5.72 -3.15 13.85
C CYS A 151 6.65 -2.77 15.01
N ASN A 152 7.90 -3.23 14.90
CA ASN A 152 8.87 -3.13 15.99
C ASN A 152 9.69 -1.85 15.86
N ARG A 153 9.95 -1.21 17.01
CA ARG A 153 10.93 -0.13 17.04
C ARG A 153 12.33 -0.71 16.82
N PHE A 154 12.96 -0.26 15.75
CA PHE A 154 14.30 -0.67 15.35
C PHE A 154 15.32 0.39 15.83
N SER A 155 16.00 0.14 16.94
CA SER A 155 16.94 1.11 17.53
C SER A 155 18.39 0.74 17.24
N GLY A 156 19.25 1.72 16.93
CA GLY A 156 20.68 1.56 16.58
C GLY A 156 20.88 1.49 15.06
N SER A 157 22.01 0.97 14.61
CA SER A 157 22.33 0.84 13.18
C SER A 157 21.39 -0.14 12.47
N HIS A 158 20.95 0.23 11.28
CA HIS A 158 20.06 -0.58 10.43
C HIS A 158 20.89 -1.50 9.54
N THR A 159 21.72 -2.40 10.14
CA THR A 159 22.52 -3.34 9.36
C THR A 159 21.69 -4.48 8.80
N GLY A 160 22.14 -5.06 7.67
CA GLY A 160 21.49 -6.21 7.05
C GLY A 160 21.36 -7.41 7.99
N GLU A 161 22.39 -7.68 8.82
CA GLU A 161 22.40 -8.78 9.78
C GLU A 161 21.28 -8.64 10.81
N ARG A 162 21.12 -7.44 11.34
CA ARG A 162 20.12 -7.16 12.38
C ARG A 162 18.69 -7.22 11.83
N ILE A 163 18.48 -6.71 10.61
CA ILE A 163 17.20 -6.85 9.92
C ILE A 163 16.89 -8.35 9.73
N CYS A 164 17.91 -9.14 9.36
CA CYS A 164 17.81 -10.58 9.20
C CYS A 164 17.41 -11.29 10.49
N GLU A 165 18.03 -10.94 11.62
CA GLU A 165 17.74 -11.53 12.93
C GLU A 165 16.30 -11.26 13.35
N GLU A 166 15.85 -10.00 13.28
CA GLU A 166 14.46 -9.60 13.59
C GLU A 166 13.46 -10.32 12.66
N PHE A 167 13.73 -10.35 11.37
CA PHE A 167 12.89 -11.05 10.41
C PHE A 167 12.79 -12.55 10.71
N LYS A 168 13.91 -13.21 10.99
CA LYS A 168 13.95 -14.62 11.38
C LYS A 168 13.15 -14.88 12.64
N GLN A 169 13.34 -14.07 13.68
CA GLN A 169 12.64 -14.18 14.95
C GLN A 169 11.12 -14.08 14.75
N ILE A 170 10.65 -13.11 13.95
CA ILE A 170 9.22 -12.95 13.64
C ILE A 170 8.68 -14.15 12.86
N CYS A 171 9.42 -14.64 11.85
CA CYS A 171 9.02 -15.81 11.09
C CYS A 171 8.95 -17.08 11.94
N GLU A 172 9.83 -17.23 12.93
CA GLU A 172 9.83 -18.35 13.90
C GLU A 172 8.66 -18.20 14.88
N GLU A 173 8.40 -17.01 15.39
CA GLU A 173 7.28 -16.73 16.29
C GLU A 173 5.93 -17.11 15.67
N TYR A 174 5.71 -16.81 14.38
CA TYR A 174 4.50 -17.17 13.66
C TYR A 174 4.58 -18.50 12.91
N GLN A 175 5.72 -19.21 12.98
CA GLN A 175 5.97 -20.51 12.33
C GLN A 175 5.76 -20.50 10.80
N ILE A 176 6.05 -19.37 10.14
CA ILE A 176 5.78 -19.16 8.71
C ILE A 176 6.98 -19.38 7.81
N LYS A 177 8.20 -19.56 8.34
CA LYS A 177 9.46 -19.63 7.56
C LYS A 177 9.39 -20.61 6.38
N ARG A 178 8.75 -21.78 6.55
CA ARG A 178 8.64 -22.82 5.51
C ARG A 178 7.49 -22.57 4.53
N LYS A 179 6.63 -21.61 4.82
CA LYS A 179 5.45 -21.24 4.03
C LYS A 179 5.67 -19.97 3.21
N LEU A 180 6.87 -19.34 3.35
CA LEU A 180 7.19 -18.12 2.63
C LEU A 180 7.38 -18.40 1.16
N LEU A 181 6.48 -17.85 0.34
CA LEU A 181 6.53 -17.92 -1.13
C LEU A 181 7.29 -16.71 -1.69
N HIS A 182 6.89 -15.50 -1.32
CA HIS A 182 7.53 -14.26 -1.77
C HIS A 182 7.75 -13.28 -0.61
N ILE A 183 8.85 -12.55 -0.69
CA ILE A 183 9.19 -11.44 0.19
C ILE A 183 9.30 -10.19 -0.66
N ILE A 184 8.39 -9.24 -0.46
CA ILE A 184 8.40 -7.95 -1.14
C ILE A 184 9.04 -6.93 -0.21
N CYS A 185 10.11 -6.29 -0.65
CA CYS A 185 10.76 -5.24 0.12
C CYS A 185 11.26 -4.13 -0.81
N ASP A 186 11.63 -3.00 -0.23
CA ASP A 186 12.31 -1.96 -0.97
C ASP A 186 13.72 -2.41 -1.43
N ASN A 187 14.38 -1.56 -2.20
CA ASN A 187 15.70 -1.85 -2.77
C ASN A 187 16.86 -1.36 -1.90
N ALA A 188 16.64 -1.01 -0.63
CA ALA A 188 17.70 -0.61 0.26
C ALA A 188 18.75 -1.72 0.41
N ALA A 189 20.04 -1.36 0.37
CA ALA A 189 21.14 -2.33 0.40
C ALA A 189 21.08 -3.25 1.64
N ASN A 190 20.75 -2.68 2.80
CA ASN A 190 20.60 -3.43 4.04
C ASN A 190 19.47 -4.44 4.00
N MET A 191 18.34 -4.14 3.36
CA MET A 191 17.24 -5.09 3.17
C MET A 191 17.67 -6.26 2.30
N ARG A 192 18.42 -5.99 1.25
CA ARG A 192 18.94 -7.04 0.35
C ARG A 192 19.93 -7.94 1.03
N LYS A 193 20.90 -7.39 1.78
CA LYS A 193 21.85 -8.16 2.57
C LYS A 193 21.15 -9.05 3.61
N ALA A 194 20.14 -8.51 4.32
CA ALA A 194 19.36 -9.27 5.28
C ALA A 194 18.74 -10.53 4.66
N PHE A 195 18.08 -10.39 3.52
CA PHE A 195 17.38 -11.51 2.90
C PHE A 195 18.32 -12.52 2.23
N SER A 196 19.45 -12.08 1.69
CA SER A 196 20.48 -13.02 1.21
C SER A 196 21.05 -13.88 2.33
N THR A 197 21.18 -13.33 3.53
CA THR A 197 21.65 -14.05 4.73
C THR A 197 20.57 -14.97 5.32
N CYS A 198 19.29 -14.53 5.28
CA CYS A 198 18.17 -15.35 5.77
C CYS A 198 17.93 -16.63 4.96
N PHE A 199 18.19 -16.57 3.65
CA PHE A 199 17.92 -17.65 2.70
C PHE A 199 19.16 -17.94 1.83
N PRO A 200 20.29 -18.40 2.41
CA PRO A 200 21.48 -18.73 1.65
C PRO A 200 21.17 -19.89 0.71
N GLN A 201 21.47 -19.71 -0.57
CA GLN A 201 21.44 -20.83 -1.52
C GLN A 201 22.64 -21.74 -1.25
N HIS A 202 22.42 -23.06 -1.21
CA HIS A 202 23.49 -24.03 -1.06
C HIS A 202 24.47 -23.95 -2.24
N GLY A 203 25.67 -23.46 -2.01
CA GLY A 203 26.79 -23.53 -2.95
C GLY A 203 27.43 -22.17 -3.32
N GLY A 204 27.86 -21.38 -2.36
CA GLY A 204 28.68 -20.20 -2.60
C GLY A 204 29.66 -19.99 -1.46
N GLU A 205 30.94 -19.86 -1.81
CA GLU A 205 32.04 -19.58 -0.91
C GLU A 205 31.78 -18.29 -0.10
N GLU A 206 32.19 -18.32 1.16
CA GLU A 206 32.09 -17.19 2.10
C GLU A 206 33.05 -16.08 1.62
N ASP A 207 32.49 -14.99 1.10
CA ASP A 207 33.25 -13.77 0.81
C ASP A 207 33.34 -12.90 2.06
N GLU A 208 34.55 -12.41 2.30
CA GLU A 208 35.02 -11.67 3.45
C GLU A 208 34.18 -10.45 3.79
N GLU A 209 34.05 -10.17 5.10
CA GLU A 209 33.31 -9.07 5.72
C GLU A 209 33.88 -7.72 5.28
N GLU A 210 33.14 -6.96 4.50
CA GLU A 210 33.32 -5.50 4.42
C GLU A 210 32.55 -4.81 5.55
N GLU A 211 33.29 -4.11 6.41
CA GLU A 211 32.77 -3.31 7.52
C GLU A 211 31.77 -2.28 7.01
N GLY A 212 30.57 -2.27 7.62
CA GLY A 212 29.45 -1.43 7.27
C GLY A 212 29.71 0.05 7.41
N VAL A 213 29.37 0.78 6.38
CA VAL A 213 29.25 2.23 6.41
C VAL A 213 27.80 2.59 6.72
N GLU A 214 27.61 3.34 7.80
CA GLU A 214 26.31 3.84 8.26
C GLU A 214 25.76 4.89 7.29
N GLY A 215 24.51 4.75 6.85
CA GLY A 215 23.71 5.84 6.28
C GLY A 215 22.72 5.40 5.21
N ASP A 216 21.46 5.66 5.47
CA ASP A 216 20.33 5.53 4.52
C ASP A 216 20.53 6.43 3.27
N ASP A 217 21.37 7.48 3.39
CA ASP A 217 21.71 8.43 2.31
C ASP A 217 22.72 7.88 1.32
N MET A 218 23.54 6.90 1.70
CA MET A 218 24.62 6.39 0.85
C MET A 218 24.11 5.58 -0.36
N TRP A 219 22.93 4.95 -0.26
CA TRP A 219 22.34 4.24 -1.39
C TRP A 219 21.86 5.20 -2.50
N THR A 220 21.26 6.33 -2.11
CA THR A 220 20.81 7.36 -3.06
C THR A 220 21.97 8.11 -3.69
N ASP A 221 23.13 8.12 -3.06
CA ASP A 221 24.35 8.80 -3.55
C ASP A 221 25.23 7.91 -4.42
N LEU A 222 25.00 6.59 -4.44
CA LEU A 222 25.72 5.69 -5.34
C LEU A 222 25.37 5.99 -6.81
N PRO A 223 26.38 5.97 -7.73
CA PRO A 223 26.10 6.00 -9.15
C PRO A 223 25.08 4.93 -9.53
N VAL A 224 24.18 5.26 -10.43
CA VAL A 224 23.08 4.37 -10.83
C VAL A 224 23.58 3.01 -11.32
N GLU A 225 24.74 2.98 -11.97
CA GLU A 225 25.38 1.75 -12.45
C GLU A 225 25.83 0.84 -11.31
N ASP A 226 26.27 1.41 -10.19
CA ASP A 226 26.66 0.66 -9.00
C ASP A 226 25.45 0.19 -8.20
N GLN A 227 24.38 1.00 -8.15
CA GLN A 227 23.09 0.56 -7.63
C GLN A 227 22.57 -0.67 -8.40
N GLU A 228 22.69 -0.67 -9.72
CA GLU A 228 22.28 -1.79 -10.57
C GLU A 228 23.12 -3.04 -10.37
N ARG A 229 24.44 -2.90 -10.23
CA ARG A 229 25.34 -4.05 -9.97
C ARG A 229 25.02 -4.70 -8.65
N VAL A 230 24.79 -3.92 -7.60
CA VAL A 230 24.42 -4.45 -6.29
C VAL A 230 23.02 -5.08 -6.35
N ASP A 231 22.05 -4.46 -7.03
CA ASP A 231 20.72 -5.03 -7.23
C ASP A 231 20.76 -6.37 -7.95
N LEU A 232 21.57 -6.45 -8.97
CA LEU A 232 21.75 -7.64 -9.79
C LEU A 232 22.44 -8.78 -9.01
N PHE A 233 23.50 -8.47 -8.27
CA PHE A 233 24.24 -9.44 -7.43
C PHE A 233 23.33 -10.05 -6.36
N LEU A 234 22.42 -9.28 -5.78
CA LEU A 234 21.55 -9.74 -4.69
C LEU A 234 20.31 -10.49 -5.19
N GLN A 235 19.85 -10.25 -6.41
CA GLN A 235 18.78 -11.04 -7.05
C GLN A 235 19.21 -12.50 -7.25
N THR A 236 20.49 -12.77 -7.49
CA THR A 236 20.99 -14.13 -7.66
C THR A 236 20.98 -14.97 -6.39
N LYS A 237 20.98 -14.34 -5.21
CA LYS A 237 21.09 -15.05 -3.92
C LYS A 237 19.75 -15.30 -3.20
N ALA A 238 18.64 -14.69 -3.62
CA ALA A 238 17.33 -14.86 -2.97
C ALA A 238 16.20 -15.05 -4.00
N GLN A 239 15.91 -16.31 -4.35
CA GLN A 239 14.87 -16.64 -5.34
C GLN A 239 13.44 -16.22 -4.92
N THR A 240 13.21 -15.98 -3.65
CA THR A 240 11.90 -15.61 -3.09
C THR A 240 11.68 -14.11 -2.96
N ARG A 241 12.72 -13.28 -3.18
CA ARG A 241 12.62 -11.84 -3.01
C ARG A 241 12.13 -11.17 -4.30
N GLN A 242 11.13 -10.30 -4.16
CA GLN A 242 10.62 -9.43 -5.22
C GLN A 242 10.86 -7.96 -4.86
N GLN A 243 11.20 -7.15 -5.85
CA GLN A 243 11.38 -5.71 -5.66
C GLN A 243 10.02 -5.02 -5.52
N CYS A 244 9.92 -4.05 -4.60
CA CYS A 244 8.72 -3.24 -4.46
C CYS A 244 8.53 -2.37 -5.71
N PHE A 245 7.41 -2.57 -6.41
CA PHE A 245 7.07 -1.81 -7.62
C PHE A 245 6.95 -0.31 -7.34
N ALA A 246 6.20 0.07 -6.29
CA ALA A 246 5.96 1.47 -5.96
C ALA A 246 7.27 2.20 -5.64
N HIS A 247 8.18 1.56 -4.89
CA HIS A 247 9.51 2.11 -4.63
C HIS A 247 10.35 2.25 -5.91
N THR A 248 10.36 1.22 -6.76
CA THR A 248 11.09 1.28 -8.04
C THR A 248 10.55 2.39 -8.94
N LEU A 249 9.22 2.57 -8.98
CA LEU A 249 8.59 3.66 -9.74
C LEU A 249 8.95 5.04 -9.15
N GLN A 250 9.05 5.15 -7.82
CA GLN A 250 9.55 6.36 -7.16
C GLN A 250 10.98 6.71 -7.58
N LEU A 251 11.85 5.71 -7.72
CA LEU A 251 13.22 5.90 -8.22
C LEU A 251 13.23 6.38 -9.68
N VAL A 252 12.36 5.84 -10.55
CA VAL A 252 12.21 6.30 -11.94
C VAL A 252 11.89 7.79 -11.99
N VAL A 253 10.90 8.23 -11.22
CA VAL A 253 10.51 9.65 -11.18
C VAL A 253 11.62 10.51 -10.55
N GLY A 254 12.28 9.98 -9.51
CA GLY A 254 13.41 10.64 -8.87
C GLY A 254 14.58 10.90 -9.84
N ASP A 255 14.93 9.93 -10.67
CA ASP A 255 15.95 10.08 -11.71
C ASP A 255 15.57 11.18 -12.70
N GLY A 256 14.31 11.19 -13.16
CA GLY A 256 13.81 12.24 -14.04
C GLY A 256 13.89 13.64 -13.41
N LEU A 257 13.45 13.79 -12.17
CA LEU A 257 13.43 15.08 -11.47
C LEU A 257 14.85 15.60 -11.18
N LYS A 258 15.81 14.73 -10.86
CA LYS A 258 17.22 15.13 -10.66
C LYS A 258 17.83 15.75 -11.92
N ASP A 259 17.49 15.22 -13.09
CA ASP A 259 18.02 15.69 -14.39
C ASP A 259 17.28 16.93 -14.92
N THR A 260 16.15 17.30 -14.32
CA THR A 260 15.28 18.39 -14.81
C THR A 260 15.74 19.76 -14.31
N LYS A 261 16.98 20.16 -14.63
CA LYS A 261 17.53 21.49 -14.27
C LYS A 261 16.65 22.66 -14.71
N ILE A 262 15.90 22.49 -15.80
CA ILE A 262 15.03 23.51 -16.41
C ILE A 262 13.85 23.91 -15.51
N ALA A 263 13.28 22.97 -14.77
CA ALA A 263 12.13 23.22 -13.90
C ALA A 263 12.49 23.51 -12.43
N ASN A 264 13.77 23.34 -12.04
CA ASN A 264 14.18 23.49 -10.64
C ASN A 264 13.88 24.88 -10.06
N ALA A 265 14.06 25.94 -10.85
CA ALA A 265 13.74 27.30 -10.41
C ALA A 265 12.23 27.48 -10.17
N ALA A 266 11.39 26.94 -11.04
CA ALA A 266 9.94 26.98 -10.90
C ALA A 266 9.47 26.15 -9.70
N LEU A 267 10.01 24.95 -9.50
CA LEU A 267 9.73 24.09 -8.35
C LEU A 267 10.14 24.76 -7.03
N ALA A 268 11.30 25.42 -6.97
CA ALA A 268 11.75 26.17 -5.80
C ALA A 268 10.78 27.32 -5.46
N LYS A 269 10.24 28.03 -6.47
CA LYS A 269 9.20 29.04 -6.25
C LYS A 269 7.90 28.44 -5.71
N ALA A 270 7.47 27.28 -6.20
CA ALA A 270 6.30 26.57 -5.68
C ALA A 270 6.48 26.19 -4.22
N CYS A 271 7.66 25.69 -3.83
CA CYS A 271 8.03 25.41 -2.45
C CYS A 271 8.01 26.68 -1.59
N LYS A 272 8.57 27.79 -2.10
CA LYS A 272 8.57 29.09 -1.41
C LYS A 272 7.16 29.62 -1.21
N LEU A 273 6.28 29.50 -2.20
CA LEU A 273 4.88 29.88 -2.09
C LEU A 273 4.15 29.09 -1.00
N SER A 274 4.32 27.77 -0.96
CA SER A 274 3.78 26.93 0.11
C SER A 274 4.33 27.33 1.48
N SER A 275 5.63 27.61 1.58
CA SER A 275 6.27 28.07 2.83
C SER A 275 5.68 29.40 3.30
N LEU A 276 5.43 30.36 2.40
CA LEU A 276 4.79 31.64 2.71
C LEU A 276 3.38 31.44 3.30
N LEU A 277 2.59 30.53 2.75
CA LEU A 277 1.25 30.21 3.27
C LEU A 277 1.28 29.58 4.67
N HIS A 278 2.39 28.96 5.06
CA HIS A 278 2.55 28.37 6.39
C HIS A 278 3.21 29.31 7.41
N SER A 279 3.99 30.29 6.96
CA SER A 279 4.77 31.18 7.83
C SER A 279 4.20 32.59 7.98
N SER A 280 3.37 33.06 7.03
CA SER A 280 2.81 34.41 7.05
C SER A 280 1.28 34.35 7.14
N THR A 281 0.74 34.72 8.31
CA THR A 281 -0.73 34.82 8.52
C THR A 281 -1.36 35.87 7.61
N SER A 282 -0.70 37.02 7.45
CA SER A 282 -1.19 38.10 6.57
C SER A 282 -1.30 37.65 5.11
N PHE A 283 -0.27 36.96 4.59
CA PHE A 283 -0.30 36.44 3.22
C PHE A 283 -1.37 35.34 3.08
N LYS A 284 -1.50 34.48 4.08
CA LYS A 284 -2.52 33.44 4.13
C LYS A 284 -3.93 34.01 4.08
N ASP A 285 -4.22 35.04 4.87
CA ASP A 285 -5.54 35.69 4.89
C ASP A 285 -5.91 36.31 3.52
N ILE A 286 -4.91 36.91 2.83
CA ILE A 286 -5.10 37.46 1.47
C ILE A 286 -5.38 36.32 0.48
N PHE A 287 -4.59 35.26 0.56
CA PHE A 287 -4.72 34.08 -0.32
C PHE A 287 -6.08 33.38 -0.13
N GLU A 288 -6.50 33.14 1.12
CA GLU A 288 -7.78 32.49 1.44
C GLU A 288 -8.99 33.34 1.00
N ARG A 289 -8.88 34.65 1.07
CA ARG A 289 -9.92 35.57 0.57
C ARG A 289 -10.09 35.46 -0.95
N GLU A 290 -9.01 35.27 -1.70
CA GLU A 290 -9.01 35.24 -3.16
C GLU A 290 -9.28 33.84 -3.74
N PHE A 291 -8.75 32.78 -3.12
CA PHE A 291 -8.80 31.39 -3.61
C PHE A 291 -9.58 30.42 -2.72
N GLY A 292 -10.12 30.90 -1.58
CA GLY A 292 -10.79 30.06 -0.59
C GLY A 292 -9.80 29.34 0.34
N GLN A 293 -10.34 28.50 1.24
CA GLN A 293 -9.55 27.84 2.28
C GLN A 293 -8.63 26.72 1.80
N SER A 294 -8.64 26.39 0.52
CA SER A 294 -7.77 25.36 -0.06
C SER A 294 -6.35 25.89 -0.21
N GLY A 295 -5.49 25.61 0.75
CA GLY A 295 -4.07 25.98 0.70
C GLY A 295 -3.27 25.16 -0.31
N ILE A 296 -2.01 25.59 -0.56
CA ILE A 296 -1.05 24.84 -1.37
C ILE A 296 -0.24 23.95 -0.43
N PRO A 297 -0.31 22.61 -0.59
CA PRO A 297 0.42 21.69 0.28
C PRO A 297 1.94 21.83 0.12
N SER A 298 2.68 21.56 1.19
CA SER A 298 4.14 21.49 1.14
C SER A 298 4.58 20.21 0.42
N SER A 299 5.61 20.32 -0.40
CA SER A 299 6.28 19.14 -0.95
C SER A 299 7.21 18.51 0.09
N VAL A 300 7.30 17.18 0.05
CA VAL A 300 8.23 16.40 0.87
C VAL A 300 9.28 15.82 -0.06
N VAL A 301 10.55 16.09 0.20
CA VAL A 301 11.68 15.75 -0.70
C VAL A 301 11.72 14.26 -1.03
N THR A 302 11.36 13.40 -0.09
CA THR A 302 11.38 11.94 -0.23
C THR A 302 10.19 11.35 -0.99
N ARG A 303 9.15 12.14 -1.31
CA ARG A 303 7.91 11.66 -1.94
C ARG A 303 7.46 12.56 -3.08
N TRP A 304 7.82 12.24 -4.30
CA TRP A 304 7.48 13.01 -5.50
C TRP A 304 5.97 13.27 -5.70
N ASN A 305 5.08 12.37 -5.22
CA ASN A 305 3.63 12.58 -5.24
C ASN A 305 3.20 13.84 -4.47
N SER A 306 3.98 14.26 -3.46
CA SER A 306 3.71 15.52 -2.75
C SER A 306 3.99 16.73 -3.63
N THR A 307 5.04 16.68 -4.46
CA THR A 307 5.36 17.70 -5.45
C THR A 307 4.27 17.79 -6.51
N LEU A 308 3.79 16.65 -7.04
CA LEU A 308 2.69 16.65 -7.99
C LEU A 308 1.41 17.28 -7.41
N ARG A 309 1.07 16.93 -6.15
CA ARG A 309 -0.09 17.54 -5.45
C ARG A 309 0.08 19.04 -5.28
N GLN A 310 1.29 19.50 -4.95
CA GLN A 310 1.61 20.92 -4.84
C GLN A 310 1.42 21.64 -6.18
N LEU A 311 1.95 21.08 -7.28
CA LEU A 311 1.80 21.64 -8.61
C LEU A 311 0.35 21.71 -9.08
N LYS A 312 -0.43 20.64 -8.84
CA LYS A 312 -1.86 20.63 -9.13
C LYS A 312 -2.62 21.72 -8.34
N ALA A 313 -2.24 21.97 -7.10
CA ALA A 313 -2.82 23.03 -6.29
C ALA A 313 -2.45 24.43 -6.81
N VAL A 314 -1.21 24.65 -7.20
CA VAL A 314 -0.76 25.91 -7.83
C VAL A 314 -1.53 26.16 -9.13
N LEU A 315 -1.66 25.16 -10.00
CA LEU A 315 -2.33 25.27 -11.30
C LEU A 315 -3.85 25.52 -11.20
N LYS A 316 -4.47 25.27 -10.04
CA LYS A 316 -5.87 25.63 -9.77
C LYS A 316 -6.05 27.12 -9.49
N CYS A 317 -4.99 27.83 -9.11
CA CYS A 317 -5.05 29.26 -8.89
C CYS A 317 -5.05 30.00 -10.24
N ASP A 318 -5.78 31.10 -10.32
CA ASP A 318 -5.65 32.02 -11.45
C ASP A 318 -4.28 32.70 -11.42
N ALA A 319 -3.52 32.58 -12.52
CA ALA A 319 -2.13 33.04 -12.61
C ALA A 319 -2.00 34.57 -12.41
N MET A 320 -2.97 35.35 -12.92
CA MET A 320 -2.93 36.81 -12.82
C MET A 320 -3.24 37.26 -11.39
N LYS A 321 -4.26 36.67 -10.78
CA LYS A 321 -4.64 36.93 -9.39
C LYS A 321 -3.52 36.53 -8.44
N LEU A 322 -2.92 35.36 -8.61
CA LEU A 322 -1.79 34.91 -7.79
C LEU A 322 -0.60 35.86 -7.91
N THR A 323 -0.30 36.33 -9.12
CA THR A 323 0.78 37.30 -9.34
C THR A 323 0.48 38.63 -8.65
N ALA A 324 -0.77 39.11 -8.70
CA ALA A 324 -1.19 40.37 -8.07
C ALA A 324 -1.02 40.33 -6.55
N ILE A 325 -1.53 39.27 -5.90
CA ILE A 325 -1.40 39.15 -4.43
C ILE A 325 0.04 38.97 -3.96
N LEU A 326 0.89 38.29 -4.74
CA LEU A 326 2.31 38.18 -4.45
C LEU A 326 3.03 39.53 -4.56
N GLN A 327 2.67 40.38 -5.53
CA GLN A 327 3.21 41.71 -5.68
C GLN A 327 2.77 42.64 -4.54
N GLU A 328 1.48 42.65 -4.22
CA GLU A 328 0.93 43.46 -3.11
C GLU A 328 1.52 43.08 -1.76
N SER A 329 1.81 41.80 -1.57
CA SER A 329 2.38 41.27 -0.32
C SER A 329 3.92 41.39 -0.26
N GLY A 330 4.57 42.01 -1.26
CA GLY A 330 6.02 42.20 -1.28
C GLY A 330 6.83 40.96 -1.68
N HIS A 331 6.20 39.92 -2.25
CA HIS A 331 6.82 38.64 -2.63
C HIS A 331 6.89 38.45 -4.15
N LYS A 332 7.12 39.54 -4.90
CA LYS A 332 7.15 39.58 -6.37
C LYS A 332 8.09 38.52 -6.97
N GLU A 333 9.20 38.22 -6.30
CA GLU A 333 10.19 37.23 -6.73
C GLU A 333 9.67 35.79 -6.75
N THR A 334 8.57 35.54 -6.03
CA THR A 334 7.90 34.22 -5.99
C THR A 334 6.86 34.07 -7.11
N ALA A 335 6.52 35.16 -7.83
CA ALA A 335 5.59 35.10 -8.94
C ALA A 335 6.14 34.23 -10.09
N PHE A 336 5.24 33.49 -10.73
CA PHE A 336 5.59 32.60 -11.83
C PHE A 336 5.50 33.31 -13.16
N THR A 337 6.45 33.07 -14.02
CA THR A 337 6.42 33.48 -15.44
C THR A 337 5.48 32.56 -16.24
N SER A 338 5.03 33.01 -17.40
CA SER A 338 4.21 32.18 -18.32
C SER A 338 4.93 30.88 -18.71
N ARG A 339 6.28 30.92 -18.84
CA ARG A 339 7.11 29.74 -19.12
C ARG A 339 7.06 28.75 -17.96
N GLU A 340 7.24 29.21 -16.72
CA GLU A 340 7.20 28.35 -15.53
C GLU A 340 5.81 27.74 -15.35
N TRP A 341 4.77 28.49 -15.66
CA TRP A 341 3.40 27.98 -15.63
C TRP A 341 3.18 26.85 -16.64
N SER A 342 3.68 27.03 -17.88
CA SER A 342 3.65 25.98 -18.90
C SER A 342 4.47 24.75 -18.50
N GLN A 343 5.62 24.94 -17.85
CA GLN A 343 6.44 23.84 -17.31
C GLN A 343 5.69 23.04 -16.25
N PHE A 344 4.91 23.69 -15.38
CA PHE A 344 4.07 22.99 -14.41
C PHE A 344 2.96 22.15 -15.08
N GLN A 345 2.31 22.70 -16.11
CA GLN A 345 1.31 21.95 -16.88
C GLN A 345 1.92 20.72 -17.54
N GLU A 346 3.11 20.86 -18.15
CA GLU A 346 3.82 19.75 -18.73
C GLU A 346 4.23 18.71 -17.69
N LEU A 347 4.76 19.14 -16.52
CA LEU A 347 5.12 18.23 -15.41
C LEU A 347 3.91 17.43 -14.91
N VAL A 348 2.79 18.09 -14.69
CA VAL A 348 1.56 17.41 -14.25
C VAL A 348 1.11 16.42 -15.30
N ARG A 349 1.08 16.80 -16.58
CA ARG A 349 0.70 15.91 -17.68
C ARG A 349 1.59 14.66 -17.78
N VAL A 350 2.90 14.82 -17.57
CA VAL A 350 3.84 13.69 -17.61
C VAL A 350 3.69 12.78 -16.40
N LEU A 351 3.56 13.37 -15.18
CA LEU A 351 3.64 12.61 -13.92
C LEU A 351 2.29 12.05 -13.44
N GLU A 352 1.16 12.52 -13.97
CA GLU A 352 -0.15 12.07 -13.52
C GLU A 352 -0.35 10.55 -13.66
N PRO A 353 -0.04 9.90 -14.81
CA PRO A 353 -0.15 8.44 -14.92
C PRO A 353 0.80 7.66 -13.98
N PHE A 354 1.95 8.24 -13.62
CA PHE A 354 2.83 7.64 -12.62
C PHE A 354 2.20 7.65 -11.22
N ALA A 355 1.45 8.71 -10.89
CA ALA A 355 0.70 8.76 -9.63
C ALA A 355 -0.44 7.72 -9.62
N GLU A 356 -1.20 7.61 -10.71
CA GLU A 356 -2.25 6.61 -10.86
C GLU A 356 -1.70 5.19 -10.72
N ALA A 357 -0.57 4.87 -11.38
CA ALA A 357 0.09 3.57 -11.27
C ALA A 357 0.58 3.30 -9.84
N THR A 358 1.07 4.33 -9.13
CA THR A 358 1.47 4.21 -7.73
C THR A 358 0.26 3.93 -6.83
N ASP A 359 -0.83 4.67 -6.99
CA ASP A 359 -2.04 4.52 -6.18
C ASP A 359 -2.70 3.16 -6.42
N LEU A 360 -2.75 2.69 -7.67
CA LEU A 360 -3.28 1.37 -8.04
C LEU A 360 -2.52 0.23 -7.36
N THR A 361 -1.20 0.36 -7.20
CA THR A 361 -0.34 -0.71 -6.68
C THR A 361 -0.10 -0.66 -5.16
N GLN A 362 -0.62 0.35 -4.46
CA GLN A 362 -0.54 0.47 -3.00
C GLN A 362 -1.80 -0.05 -2.27
N GLY A 363 -2.74 -0.68 -2.97
CA GLY A 363 -3.98 -1.20 -2.38
C GLY A 363 -3.75 -2.38 -1.44
N GLU A 364 -4.24 -2.29 -0.20
CA GLU A 364 -4.09 -3.36 0.82
C GLU A 364 -5.11 -4.51 0.66
N LYS A 365 -6.22 -4.26 -0.04
CA LYS A 365 -7.38 -5.17 -0.09
C LYS A 365 -7.50 -5.95 -1.39
N MET A 366 -6.58 -5.78 -2.30
CA MET A 366 -6.58 -6.42 -3.61
C MET A 366 -5.19 -6.89 -4.00
N VAL A 367 -5.14 -7.92 -4.85
CA VAL A 367 -3.89 -8.37 -5.45
C VAL A 367 -3.43 -7.32 -6.46
N THR A 368 -2.26 -6.72 -6.25
CA THR A 368 -1.75 -5.61 -7.07
C THR A 368 -0.66 -6.03 -8.05
N ILE A 369 -0.12 -7.24 -7.92
CA ILE A 369 0.96 -7.75 -8.79
C ILE A 369 0.52 -7.85 -10.26
N SER A 370 -0.76 -8.12 -10.51
CA SER A 370 -1.36 -8.19 -11.84
C SER A 370 -1.28 -6.86 -12.61
N ALA A 371 -1.28 -5.74 -11.89
CA ALA A 371 -1.19 -4.41 -12.49
C ALA A 371 0.24 -4.03 -12.92
N VAL A 372 1.28 -4.70 -12.42
CA VAL A 372 2.68 -4.28 -12.60
C VAL A 372 3.07 -4.23 -14.08
N ALA A 373 2.92 -5.33 -14.82
CA ALA A 373 3.30 -5.37 -16.23
C ALA A 373 2.46 -4.41 -17.10
N PRO A 374 1.12 -4.38 -17.00
CA PRO A 374 0.30 -3.41 -17.72
C PRO A 374 0.65 -1.95 -17.40
N CYS A 375 0.92 -1.60 -16.13
CA CYS A 375 1.33 -0.25 -15.75
C CYS A 375 2.65 0.16 -16.38
N VAL A 376 3.68 -0.69 -16.31
CA VAL A 376 5.00 -0.39 -16.89
C VAL A 376 4.90 -0.12 -18.40
N LEU A 377 4.17 -0.97 -19.11
CA LEU A 377 4.00 -0.83 -20.57
C LEU A 377 3.16 0.39 -20.93
N SER A 378 2.09 0.66 -20.18
CA SER A 378 1.25 1.85 -20.37
C SER A 378 2.00 3.15 -20.09
N LEU A 379 2.86 3.17 -19.05
CA LEU A 379 3.72 4.32 -18.76
C LEU A 379 4.75 4.54 -19.87
N ASN A 380 5.37 3.47 -20.40
CA ASN A 380 6.27 3.58 -21.54
C ASN A 380 5.57 4.14 -22.78
N HIS A 381 4.37 3.63 -23.09
CA HIS A 381 3.54 4.11 -24.20
C HIS A 381 3.14 5.58 -24.01
N HIS A 382 2.74 5.96 -22.78
CA HIS A 382 2.44 7.36 -22.44
C HIS A 382 3.64 8.29 -22.72
N LEU A 383 4.84 7.92 -22.28
CA LEU A 383 6.05 8.69 -22.53
C LEU A 383 6.40 8.78 -24.03
N GLU A 384 6.20 7.69 -24.79
CA GLU A 384 6.35 7.71 -26.26
C GLU A 384 5.40 8.70 -26.92
N ASN A 385 4.14 8.71 -26.55
CA ASN A 385 3.12 9.61 -27.10
C ASN A 385 3.37 11.09 -26.76
N LEU A 386 4.11 11.36 -25.69
CA LEU A 386 4.48 12.71 -25.31
C LEU A 386 5.72 13.23 -26.04
N LYS A 387 6.50 12.37 -26.68
CA LYS A 387 7.68 12.80 -27.46
C LYS A 387 7.27 13.76 -28.57
N GLY A 388 7.95 14.89 -28.61
CA GLY A 388 7.67 15.94 -29.60
C GLY A 388 6.41 16.78 -29.35
N THR A 389 5.61 16.47 -28.33
CA THR A 389 4.41 17.25 -27.99
C THR A 389 4.68 18.32 -26.92
N LEU A 390 5.73 18.16 -26.12
CA LEU A 390 6.12 19.10 -25.06
C LEU A 390 7.14 20.11 -25.54
N CYS A 391 7.00 21.35 -25.06
CA CYS A 391 7.87 22.45 -25.46
C CYS A 391 9.16 22.54 -24.61
N TYR A 392 9.08 22.15 -23.33
CA TYR A 392 10.15 22.41 -22.36
C TYR A 392 10.76 21.15 -21.76
N LEU A 393 10.00 20.06 -21.63
CA LEU A 393 10.38 18.87 -20.85
C LEU A 393 10.74 17.64 -21.70
N GLY A 394 11.18 17.82 -22.95
CA GLY A 394 11.59 16.70 -23.81
C GLY A 394 12.75 15.88 -23.24
N GLY A 395 13.72 16.51 -22.58
CA GLY A 395 14.80 15.83 -21.87
C GLY A 395 14.29 14.99 -20.69
N PHE A 396 13.37 15.55 -19.93
CA PHE A 396 12.72 14.85 -18.81
C PHE A 396 12.02 13.56 -19.25
N ILE A 397 11.24 13.60 -20.33
CA ILE A 397 10.61 12.39 -20.91
C ILE A 397 11.67 11.34 -21.24
N LYS A 398 12.76 11.74 -21.90
CA LYS A 398 13.84 10.82 -22.28
C LYS A 398 14.46 10.14 -21.06
N THR A 399 14.75 10.91 -20.01
CA THR A 399 15.34 10.39 -18.77
C THR A 399 14.37 9.46 -18.05
N LEU A 400 13.08 9.84 -17.92
CA LEU A 400 12.05 8.97 -17.34
C LEU A 400 11.95 7.64 -18.09
N GLN A 401 11.90 7.69 -19.42
CA GLN A 401 11.77 6.49 -20.24
C GLN A 401 13.01 5.59 -20.14
N THR A 402 14.20 6.17 -20.20
CA THR A 402 15.46 5.42 -20.03
C THR A 402 15.50 4.75 -18.65
N SER A 403 15.14 5.47 -17.58
CA SER A 403 15.09 4.92 -16.23
C SER A 403 14.02 3.84 -16.09
N LEU A 404 12.83 4.04 -16.65
CA LEU A 404 11.75 3.05 -16.65
C LEU A 404 12.19 1.75 -17.33
N GLN A 405 12.71 1.83 -18.56
CA GLN A 405 13.17 0.68 -19.33
C GLN A 405 14.32 -0.05 -18.64
N ARG A 406 15.24 0.67 -18.01
CA ARG A 406 16.36 0.10 -17.27
C ARG A 406 15.88 -0.64 -16.02
N ARG A 407 15.07 0.00 -15.18
CA ARG A 407 14.64 -0.54 -13.88
C ARG A 407 13.63 -1.68 -13.99
N PHE A 408 12.89 -1.73 -15.10
CA PHE A 408 11.92 -2.79 -15.42
C PHE A 408 12.36 -3.63 -16.62
N LYS A 409 13.67 -3.71 -16.89
CA LYS A 409 14.23 -4.35 -18.09
C LYS A 409 13.70 -5.75 -18.32
N GLY A 410 13.51 -6.54 -17.27
CA GLY A 410 13.01 -7.91 -17.38
C GLY A 410 11.60 -7.99 -17.97
N ILE A 411 10.69 -7.05 -17.65
CA ILE A 411 9.37 -6.98 -18.29
C ILE A 411 9.54 -6.72 -19.80
N PHE A 412 10.33 -5.71 -20.18
CA PHE A 412 10.52 -5.35 -21.60
C PHE A 412 11.15 -6.49 -22.40
N VAL A 413 12.10 -7.23 -21.81
CA VAL A 413 12.69 -8.42 -22.45
C VAL A 413 11.68 -9.55 -22.58
N ASN A 414 10.92 -9.81 -21.53
CA ASN A 414 9.90 -10.87 -21.52
C ASN A 414 8.80 -10.63 -22.56
N VAL A 415 8.44 -9.38 -22.81
CA VAL A 415 7.45 -9.02 -23.84
C VAL A 415 8.09 -8.68 -25.20
N LYS A 416 9.37 -8.99 -25.40
CA LYS A 416 10.13 -8.81 -26.66
C LYS A 416 10.24 -7.35 -27.15
N MET A 417 10.08 -6.38 -26.27
CA MET A 417 10.28 -4.96 -26.57
C MET A 417 11.75 -4.50 -26.36
N ALA A 418 12.58 -5.35 -25.77
CA ALA A 418 14.01 -5.11 -25.61
C ALA A 418 14.81 -6.40 -25.78
N GLU A 419 16.03 -6.28 -26.26
CA GLU A 419 16.95 -7.41 -26.40
C GLU A 419 17.66 -7.72 -25.08
N ASN A 420 17.89 -8.99 -24.83
CA ASN A 420 18.74 -9.43 -23.73
C ASN A 420 20.20 -9.38 -24.20
N SER A 421 20.82 -8.21 -24.16
CA SER A 421 22.20 -7.99 -24.58
C SER A 421 23.25 -8.34 -23.51
N SER A 422 22.84 -8.81 -22.32
CA SER A 422 23.77 -9.20 -21.28
C SER A 422 24.20 -10.66 -21.45
N SER A 423 25.50 -10.88 -21.64
CA SER A 423 26.16 -12.19 -21.54
C SER A 423 26.23 -12.70 -20.10
N ASP A 424 25.76 -11.91 -19.13
CA ASP A 424 25.77 -12.25 -17.71
C ASP A 424 24.61 -13.18 -17.39
N SER A 425 24.94 -14.26 -16.68
CA SER A 425 23.99 -15.30 -16.20
C SER A 425 23.04 -14.82 -15.10
N GLN A 426 22.93 -13.51 -14.88
CA GLN A 426 22.13 -12.93 -13.79
C GLN A 426 20.70 -12.55 -14.21
N PRO A 427 19.69 -12.80 -13.36
CA PRO A 427 18.31 -12.44 -13.69
C PRO A 427 18.12 -10.93 -13.76
N LEU A 428 17.42 -10.46 -14.80
CA LEU A 428 17.11 -9.05 -15.00
C LEU A 428 16.07 -8.56 -13.97
N PRO A 429 16.07 -7.27 -13.60
CA PRO A 429 15.05 -6.69 -12.72
C PRO A 429 13.64 -6.95 -13.28
N PHE A 430 12.72 -7.41 -12.44
CA PHE A 430 11.34 -7.74 -12.84
C PHE A 430 11.22 -8.78 -13.97
N SER A 431 12.19 -9.71 -14.10
CA SER A 431 12.16 -10.75 -15.13
C SER A 431 11.31 -11.96 -14.78
N ASP A 432 10.79 -12.07 -13.57
CA ASP A 432 9.93 -13.18 -13.16
C ASP A 432 8.67 -13.22 -14.03
N PRO A 433 8.37 -14.35 -14.70
CA PRO A 433 7.13 -14.51 -15.47
C PRO A 433 5.85 -14.32 -14.65
N LEU A 434 5.94 -14.31 -13.32
CA LEU A 434 4.84 -14.10 -12.40
C LEU A 434 4.06 -12.81 -12.71
N TYR A 435 4.75 -11.72 -13.05
CA TYR A 435 4.10 -10.44 -13.39
C TYR A 435 3.20 -10.54 -14.61
N LEU A 436 3.62 -11.31 -15.61
CA LEU A 436 2.83 -11.53 -16.84
C LEU A 436 1.69 -12.52 -16.62
N LYS A 437 1.95 -13.62 -15.90
CA LYS A 437 0.93 -14.60 -15.53
C LYS A 437 -0.17 -13.98 -14.68
N ALA A 438 0.20 -13.19 -13.68
CA ALA A 438 -0.75 -12.51 -12.80
C ALA A 438 -1.65 -11.55 -13.60
N ALA A 439 -1.09 -10.77 -14.53
CA ALA A 439 -1.86 -9.88 -15.39
C ALA A 439 -2.83 -10.64 -16.31
N MET A 440 -2.40 -11.76 -16.87
CA MET A 440 -3.25 -12.60 -17.75
C MET A 440 -4.39 -13.28 -16.99
N LEU A 441 -4.16 -13.63 -15.71
CA LEU A 441 -5.14 -14.31 -14.84
C LEU A 441 -6.02 -13.34 -14.05
N ASP A 442 -5.79 -12.03 -14.12
CA ASP A 442 -6.66 -11.03 -13.51
C ASP A 442 -7.83 -10.70 -14.44
N PRO A 443 -9.10 -10.90 -14.01
CA PRO A 443 -10.27 -10.57 -14.84
C PRO A 443 -10.31 -9.11 -15.32
N SER A 444 -9.68 -8.18 -14.59
CA SER A 444 -9.61 -6.77 -14.97
C SER A 444 -8.72 -6.50 -16.17
N PHE A 445 -7.76 -7.39 -16.46
CA PHE A 445 -6.80 -7.27 -17.55
C PHE A 445 -6.95 -8.38 -18.58
N GLY A 446 -7.02 -9.65 -18.12
CA GLY A 446 -7.12 -10.83 -18.99
C GLY A 446 -6.06 -10.84 -20.09
N SER A 447 -6.45 -11.10 -21.33
CA SER A 447 -5.57 -10.98 -22.51
C SER A 447 -5.58 -9.57 -23.13
N MET A 448 -6.46 -8.67 -22.71
CA MET A 448 -6.70 -7.37 -23.37
C MET A 448 -5.46 -6.50 -23.49
N TRP A 449 -4.63 -6.43 -22.46
CA TRP A 449 -3.40 -5.63 -22.45
C TRP A 449 -2.34 -6.11 -23.46
N VAL A 450 -2.44 -7.37 -23.93
CA VAL A 450 -1.59 -7.93 -24.99
C VAL A 450 -2.26 -7.83 -26.35
N THR A 451 -3.57 -8.12 -26.44
CA THR A 451 -4.28 -8.29 -27.72
C THR A 451 -4.76 -6.98 -28.34
N HIS A 452 -4.96 -5.92 -27.55
CA HIS A 452 -5.32 -4.61 -28.09
C HIS A 452 -4.12 -3.90 -28.74
N ASP A 453 -4.38 -3.13 -29.80
CA ASP A 453 -3.37 -2.46 -30.64
C ASP A 453 -2.69 -1.23 -30.01
N VAL A 454 -2.62 -1.18 -28.69
CA VAL A 454 -2.08 -0.02 -27.98
C VAL A 454 -0.62 -0.22 -27.57
N LEU A 455 -0.27 -1.40 -27.07
CA LEU A 455 1.03 -1.65 -26.45
C LEU A 455 1.99 -2.48 -27.33
N PHE A 456 1.46 -3.29 -28.27
CA PHE A 456 2.24 -4.22 -29.08
C PHE A 456 1.87 -4.14 -30.57
N ASP A 457 2.83 -4.46 -31.44
CA ASP A 457 2.56 -4.72 -32.84
C ASP A 457 1.96 -6.13 -33.06
N ASP A 458 1.34 -6.36 -34.22
CA ASP A 458 0.60 -7.59 -34.52
C ASP A 458 1.46 -8.86 -34.44
N ASN A 459 2.71 -8.81 -34.84
CA ASN A 459 3.60 -9.97 -34.80
C ASN A 459 3.97 -10.34 -33.36
N THR A 460 4.20 -9.35 -32.50
CA THR A 460 4.60 -9.54 -31.10
C THR A 460 3.46 -10.03 -30.22
N LYS A 461 2.20 -9.60 -30.50
CA LYS A 461 1.00 -9.98 -29.73
C LYS A 461 0.80 -11.48 -29.61
N GLU A 462 0.79 -12.17 -30.75
CA GLU A 462 0.53 -13.62 -30.78
C GLU A 462 1.61 -14.39 -30.03
N GLU A 463 2.88 -14.02 -30.23
CA GLU A 463 4.00 -14.69 -29.58
C GLU A 463 4.00 -14.48 -28.07
N VAL A 464 3.77 -13.25 -27.59
CA VAL A 464 3.71 -12.92 -26.17
C VAL A 464 2.51 -13.59 -25.51
N SER A 465 1.33 -13.54 -26.15
CA SER A 465 0.12 -14.20 -25.64
C SER A 465 0.32 -15.71 -25.50
N LYS A 466 0.89 -16.36 -26.53
CA LYS A 466 1.20 -17.78 -26.49
C LYS A 466 2.20 -18.13 -25.39
N MET A 467 3.28 -17.37 -25.29
CA MET A 467 4.31 -17.57 -24.27
C MET A 467 3.73 -17.48 -22.84
N ILE A 468 2.87 -16.51 -22.56
CA ILE A 468 2.26 -16.35 -21.22
C ILE A 468 1.31 -17.52 -20.93
N LYS A 469 0.49 -17.94 -21.90
CA LYS A 469 -0.36 -19.12 -21.77
C LYS A 469 0.44 -20.39 -21.49
N ASP A 470 1.57 -20.58 -22.18
CA ASP A 470 2.47 -21.71 -21.96
C ASP A 470 3.08 -21.70 -20.54
N PHE A 471 3.42 -20.52 -19.98
CA PHE A 471 3.88 -20.40 -18.59
C PHE A 471 2.78 -20.82 -17.60
N ILE A 472 1.56 -20.33 -17.78
CA ILE A 472 0.42 -20.66 -16.91
C ILE A 472 0.14 -22.17 -16.96
N LEU A 473 0.08 -22.76 -18.16
CA LEU A 473 -0.19 -24.18 -18.33
C LEU A 473 0.90 -25.08 -17.73
N LYS A 474 2.18 -24.67 -17.82
CA LYS A 474 3.28 -25.39 -17.14
C LYS A 474 3.12 -25.43 -15.64
N ASP A 475 2.65 -24.34 -15.04
CA ASP A 475 2.43 -24.27 -13.58
C ASP A 475 1.19 -25.08 -13.19
N ALA A 476 0.10 -25.02 -13.97
CA ALA A 476 -1.09 -25.82 -13.74
C ALA A 476 -0.81 -27.33 -13.74
N VAL A 477 0.09 -27.80 -14.64
CA VAL A 477 0.52 -29.22 -14.67
C VAL A 477 1.29 -29.61 -13.43
N LYS A 478 2.10 -28.72 -12.84
CA LYS A 478 2.86 -29.00 -11.61
C LYS A 478 1.96 -29.17 -10.37
N VAL A 479 0.88 -28.39 -10.31
CA VAL A 479 -0.07 -28.47 -9.19
C VAL A 479 -0.88 -29.77 -9.22
N GLY A 480 -1.01 -30.41 -10.39
CA GLY A 480 -1.81 -31.64 -10.56
C GLY A 480 -3.30 -31.38 -10.55
N PRO A 481 -4.13 -32.39 -10.87
CA PRO A 481 -5.57 -32.25 -10.75
C PRO A 481 -5.93 -32.11 -9.27
N THR A 482 -6.46 -30.97 -8.87
CA THR A 482 -7.14 -30.84 -7.58
C THR A 482 -8.27 -31.86 -7.59
N THR A 483 -8.18 -32.90 -6.76
CA THR A 483 -9.32 -33.80 -6.53
C THR A 483 -10.48 -32.90 -6.08
N PRO A 484 -11.64 -32.96 -6.76
CA PRO A 484 -12.80 -32.24 -6.28
C PRO A 484 -13.01 -32.65 -4.81
N ARG A 485 -13.13 -31.70 -3.89
CA ARG A 485 -13.66 -31.97 -2.55
C ARG A 485 -14.94 -32.75 -2.80
N VAL A 486 -14.95 -34.02 -2.36
CA VAL A 486 -16.17 -34.79 -2.22
C VAL A 486 -16.94 -34.05 -1.14
N GLU A 487 -17.89 -33.21 -1.54
CA GLU A 487 -18.97 -32.81 -0.65
C GLU A 487 -19.59 -34.13 -0.20
N GLU A 488 -19.57 -34.41 1.10
CA GLU A 488 -20.32 -35.50 1.67
C GLU A 488 -21.75 -35.30 1.21
N GLU A 489 -22.16 -36.12 0.22
CA GLU A 489 -23.53 -36.17 -0.24
C GLU A 489 -24.40 -36.54 1.00
N GLU A 490 -25.14 -35.56 1.53
CA GLU A 490 -26.31 -35.87 2.32
C GLU A 490 -27.16 -36.84 1.47
N GLU A 491 -27.40 -38.05 1.99
CA GLU A 491 -28.29 -39.04 1.41
C GLU A 491 -29.65 -38.41 1.08
N VAL A 492 -29.75 -37.87 -0.15
CA VAL A 492 -31.05 -37.54 -0.73
C VAL A 492 -31.65 -38.85 -1.21
N GLN A 493 -32.70 -39.28 -0.55
CA GLN A 493 -33.53 -40.41 -0.89
C GLN A 493 -33.78 -40.49 -2.41
N GLU A 494 -33.44 -41.64 -2.96
CA GLU A 494 -33.72 -42.01 -4.35
C GLU A 494 -35.21 -41.81 -4.66
N THR A 495 -35.53 -40.77 -5.41
CA THR A 495 -36.77 -40.70 -6.17
C THR A 495 -36.53 -41.32 -7.54
N GLU A 496 -37.33 -42.30 -7.89
CA GLU A 496 -37.27 -43.09 -9.12
C GLU A 496 -37.08 -42.24 -10.40
N PRO A 497 -36.35 -42.74 -11.41
CA PRO A 497 -36.02 -42.00 -12.61
C PRO A 497 -37.21 -41.80 -13.53
N GLN A 498 -37.71 -40.59 -13.63
CA GLN A 498 -38.63 -40.23 -14.71
C GLN A 498 -37.87 -40.04 -16.02
N SER A 499 -38.13 -40.93 -16.96
CA SER A 499 -37.86 -40.93 -18.39
C SER A 499 -36.39 -41.17 -18.83
N SER A 500 -36.18 -42.38 -19.35
CA SER A 500 -34.94 -42.85 -20.00
C SER A 500 -34.53 -42.08 -21.29
N LEU A 501 -35.37 -41.17 -21.76
CA LEU A 501 -35.17 -40.46 -23.04
C LEU A 501 -33.98 -39.47 -23.01
N PHE A 502 -33.66 -38.95 -21.83
CA PHE A 502 -32.59 -37.95 -21.63
C PHE A 502 -31.35 -38.47 -20.89
N ALA A 503 -31.31 -39.74 -20.51
CA ALA A 503 -30.19 -40.33 -19.78
C ALA A 503 -28.84 -40.18 -20.50
N SER A 504 -28.85 -40.25 -21.85
CA SER A 504 -27.66 -40.06 -22.67
C SER A 504 -27.15 -38.59 -22.69
N TYR A 505 -28.03 -37.63 -22.49
CA TYR A 505 -27.66 -36.22 -22.39
C TYR A 505 -27.07 -35.91 -21.01
N HIS A 506 -27.65 -36.44 -19.94
CA HIS A 506 -27.13 -36.30 -18.60
C HIS A 506 -25.77 -36.97 -18.42
N SER A 507 -25.56 -38.15 -18.98
CA SER A 507 -24.26 -38.82 -18.96
C SER A 507 -23.18 -38.10 -19.78
N LYS A 508 -23.56 -37.43 -20.90
CA LYS A 508 -22.64 -36.58 -21.67
C LYS A 508 -22.33 -35.27 -20.95
N ARG A 509 -23.29 -34.67 -20.21
CA ARG A 509 -23.09 -33.50 -19.41
C ARG A 509 -22.14 -33.78 -18.24
N GLN A 510 -22.36 -34.86 -17.50
CA GLN A 510 -21.45 -35.29 -16.41
C GLN A 510 -20.05 -35.65 -16.91
N LYS A 511 -19.91 -36.28 -18.11
CA LYS A 511 -18.60 -36.54 -18.73
C LYS A 511 -17.90 -35.28 -19.23
N LYS A 512 -18.62 -34.20 -19.53
CA LYS A 512 -18.04 -32.94 -20.00
C LYS A 512 -17.50 -32.13 -18.81
N ASP A 513 -18.15 -32.21 -17.64
CA ASP A 513 -17.71 -31.53 -16.42
C ASP A 513 -16.53 -32.23 -15.74
N SER A 514 -16.31 -33.53 -15.97
CA SER A 514 -15.24 -34.32 -15.31
C SER A 514 -13.90 -34.34 -16.02
N ALA A 515 -13.73 -33.66 -17.17
CA ALA A 515 -12.51 -33.73 -18.00
C ALA A 515 -12.12 -32.39 -18.65
N SER A 516 -12.34 -31.24 -17.99
CA SER A 516 -11.81 -30.00 -18.53
C SER A 516 -10.31 -29.93 -18.25
N THR A 517 -9.52 -30.01 -19.34
CA THR A 517 -8.06 -29.87 -19.24
C THR A 517 -7.69 -28.44 -18.81
N PRO A 518 -6.53 -28.22 -18.14
CA PRO A 518 -6.07 -26.87 -17.80
C PRO A 518 -6.09 -25.88 -18.98
N HIS A 519 -5.82 -26.38 -20.18
CA HIS A 519 -5.89 -25.58 -21.40
C HIS A 519 -7.33 -25.11 -21.70
N MET A 520 -8.33 -25.99 -21.58
CA MET A 520 -9.74 -25.64 -21.83
C MET A 520 -10.24 -24.65 -20.77
N GLN A 521 -9.84 -24.84 -19.50
CA GLN A 521 -10.18 -23.92 -18.41
C GLN A 521 -9.60 -22.52 -18.64
N LEU A 522 -8.33 -22.43 -19.02
CA LEU A 522 -7.68 -21.15 -19.31
C LEU A 522 -8.32 -20.46 -20.52
N THR A 523 -8.63 -21.22 -21.60
CA THR A 523 -9.28 -20.66 -22.77
C THR A 523 -10.66 -20.08 -22.42
N HIS A 524 -11.48 -20.84 -21.71
CA HIS A 524 -12.80 -20.39 -21.27
C HIS A 524 -12.73 -19.17 -20.36
N PHE A 525 -11.79 -19.15 -19.39
CA PHE A 525 -11.55 -17.98 -18.54
C PHE A 525 -11.23 -16.72 -19.36
N LEU A 526 -10.33 -16.82 -20.34
CA LEU A 526 -9.93 -15.68 -21.17
C LEU A 526 -11.06 -15.22 -22.12
N GLU A 527 -11.92 -16.12 -22.58
CA GLU A 527 -13.12 -15.79 -23.37
C GLU A 527 -14.12 -14.97 -22.52
N ILE A 528 -14.39 -15.39 -21.28
CA ILE A 528 -15.23 -14.64 -20.35
C ILE A 528 -14.66 -13.23 -20.10
N CYS A 529 -13.35 -13.13 -19.81
CA CYS A 529 -12.69 -11.85 -19.58
C CYS A 529 -12.73 -10.92 -20.81
N SER A 530 -12.75 -11.47 -22.03
CA SER A 530 -12.83 -10.68 -23.27
C SER A 530 -14.25 -10.24 -23.65
N GLY A 531 -15.27 -10.65 -22.90
CA GLY A 531 -16.67 -10.34 -23.18
C GLY A 531 -17.24 -11.04 -24.41
N GLN A 532 -16.64 -12.16 -24.84
CA GLN A 532 -17.09 -12.94 -25.98
C GLN A 532 -18.17 -13.97 -25.62
N ASP A 533 -18.50 -14.14 -24.34
CA ASP A 533 -19.65 -14.93 -23.87
C ASP A 533 -20.83 -14.00 -23.52
N CYS A 534 -21.61 -13.62 -24.50
CA CYS A 534 -22.97 -13.11 -24.37
C CYS A 534 -23.94 -13.89 -25.26
#